data_0d547451447b4acc2171314ab398bb5b
#
_entry.id   0d547451447b4acc2171314ab398bb5b
#
_cell.length_a   1.000
_cell.length_b   1.000
_cell.length_c   1.000
_cell.angle_alpha   90.00
_cell.angle_beta   90.00
_cell.angle_gamma   90.00
#
_symmetry.space_group_name_H-M   'P 1'
#
loop_
_entity.id
_entity.type
_entity.pdbx_description
1 polymer ?
#
loop_
_entity_poly.entity_id
_entity_poly.type
_entity_poly.pdbx_seq_one_letter_code
_entity_poly.pdbx_strand_id
1 'polypeptide(L)'
;MSEPHLSNLALYLQRLGFDAPPAPTLETLRQLQLRHTGAFPFENLSTLSGQPVLIDLPSIEQKVLHDGRGGYCYELNNLFLALLQALGFDARGITGRVVMGQPEGAWTARTHRLSLVTLDGVRYITDVGFGGMVPTAPLMLDTPAEQLTPHEPYRIEQHEDGYTLRANVGGEWRAMYIFDLQRQEDIDYAVGNWYVSTHPESSFARQLMVARTGEGWRRTLNNGSFAIHRIGSETERRQVTDVDELMGLLRSEFDIRVPREAALRRVIEGLIQQP
;
A
#
# COMPACT_ATOMS: atom_id res chain seq x y z
N MET A 1 9.37 -27.39 -5.54
CA MET A 1 8.97 -26.24 -6.37
C MET A 1 9.95 -25.13 -6.03
N SER A 2 10.59 -24.48 -7.02
CA SER A 2 11.48 -23.33 -6.76
C SER A 2 10.63 -22.21 -6.17
N GLU A 3 11.14 -21.56 -5.12
CA GLU A 3 10.51 -20.36 -4.58
C GLU A 3 10.34 -19.33 -5.71
N PRO A 4 9.21 -18.58 -5.72
CA PRO A 4 8.97 -17.58 -6.75
C PRO A 4 10.05 -16.50 -6.65
N HIS A 5 10.91 -16.40 -7.66
CA HIS A 5 11.95 -15.39 -7.74
C HIS A 5 11.47 -14.18 -8.52
N LEU A 6 11.81 -12.99 -8.04
CA LEU A 6 11.62 -11.72 -8.76
C LEU A 6 12.40 -11.77 -10.09
N SER A 7 11.67 -11.75 -11.21
CA SER A 7 12.26 -11.92 -12.54
C SER A 7 12.82 -10.61 -13.10
N ASN A 8 12.28 -9.48 -12.67
CA ASN A 8 12.58 -8.14 -13.21
C ASN A 8 13.29 -7.23 -12.19
N LEU A 9 14.24 -7.78 -11.41
CA LEU A 9 14.96 -7.03 -10.38
C LEU A 9 15.59 -5.74 -10.92
N ALA A 10 16.29 -5.81 -12.07
CA ALA A 10 16.95 -4.63 -12.65
C ALA A 10 15.96 -3.54 -13.04
N LEU A 11 14.84 -3.89 -13.68
CA LEU A 11 13.78 -2.93 -14.01
C LEU A 11 13.16 -2.31 -12.76
N TYR A 12 12.91 -3.13 -11.74
CA TYR A 12 12.32 -2.65 -10.49
C TYR A 12 13.26 -1.64 -9.81
N LEU A 13 14.54 -1.98 -9.68
CA LEU A 13 15.55 -1.07 -9.12
C LEU A 13 15.66 0.23 -9.93
N GLN A 14 15.68 0.14 -11.24
CA GLN A 14 15.66 1.32 -12.12
C GLN A 14 14.44 2.21 -11.87
N ARG A 15 13.23 1.62 -11.74
CA ARG A 15 12.00 2.35 -11.40
C ARG A 15 12.10 3.05 -10.04
N LEU A 16 12.87 2.50 -9.11
CA LEU A 16 13.16 3.09 -7.79
C LEU A 16 14.36 4.04 -7.81
N GLY A 17 15.03 4.25 -8.95
CA GLY A 17 16.18 5.14 -9.10
C GLY A 17 17.46 4.58 -8.50
N PHE A 18 17.66 3.26 -8.58
CA PHE A 18 18.93 2.59 -8.23
C PHE A 18 19.60 2.08 -9.52
N ASP A 19 20.87 2.39 -9.69
CA ASP A 19 21.66 1.95 -10.85
C ASP A 19 22.21 0.52 -10.68
N ALA A 20 22.30 0.03 -9.45
CA ALA A 20 22.78 -1.31 -9.10
C ALA A 20 22.09 -1.82 -7.83
N PRO A 21 22.08 -3.16 -7.59
CA PRO A 21 21.56 -3.72 -6.36
C PRO A 21 22.29 -3.19 -5.12
N PRO A 22 21.59 -2.47 -4.22
CA PRO A 22 22.21 -1.94 -3.00
C PRO A 22 22.37 -3.05 -1.94
N ALA A 23 23.31 -2.87 -1.01
CA ALA A 23 23.46 -3.76 0.13
C ALA A 23 22.26 -3.69 1.09
N PRO A 24 21.90 -4.81 1.79
CA PRO A 24 20.77 -4.85 2.72
C PRO A 24 21.10 -4.14 4.04
N THR A 25 20.99 -2.82 4.05
CA THR A 25 21.18 -1.98 5.23
C THR A 25 19.90 -1.27 5.63
N LEU A 26 19.82 -0.73 6.85
CA LEU A 26 18.65 0.05 7.28
C LEU A 26 18.44 1.29 6.41
N GLU A 27 19.51 1.94 6.00
CA GLU A 27 19.41 3.10 5.09
C GLU A 27 18.84 2.69 3.73
N THR A 28 19.29 1.56 3.18
CA THR A 28 18.73 0.99 1.96
C THR A 28 17.24 0.68 2.14
N LEU A 29 16.85 0.07 3.25
CA LEU A 29 15.45 -0.27 3.53
C LEU A 29 14.56 0.98 3.58
N ARG A 30 15.04 2.07 4.20
CA ARG A 30 14.36 3.38 4.22
C ARG A 30 14.16 3.96 2.81
N GLN A 31 15.22 3.95 2.01
CA GLN A 31 15.17 4.47 0.65
C GLN A 31 14.26 3.64 -0.25
N LEU A 32 14.32 2.32 -0.17
CA LEU A 32 13.47 1.42 -0.93
C LEU A 32 11.99 1.66 -0.61
N GLN A 33 11.62 1.73 0.66
CA GLN A 33 10.23 1.95 1.06
C GLN A 33 9.71 3.31 0.61
N LEU A 34 10.43 4.40 0.88
CA LEU A 34 10.04 5.75 0.47
C LEU A 34 9.89 5.88 -1.04
N ARG A 35 10.87 5.37 -1.79
CA ARG A 35 10.85 5.44 -3.26
C ARG A 35 9.74 4.57 -3.85
N HIS A 36 9.45 3.42 -3.22
CA HIS A 36 8.38 2.54 -3.66
C HIS A 36 7.01 3.22 -3.59
N THR A 37 6.68 3.83 -2.44
CA THR A 37 5.39 4.53 -2.26
C THR A 37 5.23 5.73 -3.19
N GLY A 38 6.35 6.35 -3.59
CA GLY A 38 6.38 7.43 -4.57
C GLY A 38 6.33 6.96 -6.04
N ALA A 39 6.85 5.77 -6.34
CA ALA A 39 6.92 5.25 -7.71
C ALA A 39 5.66 4.47 -8.12
N PHE A 40 5.04 3.73 -7.17
CA PHE A 40 3.93 2.83 -7.46
C PHE A 40 2.69 3.23 -6.65
N PRO A 41 1.63 3.68 -7.32
CA PRO A 41 0.42 4.10 -6.64
C PRO A 41 -0.34 2.91 -6.05
N PHE A 42 -0.97 3.14 -4.89
CA PHE A 42 -2.03 2.28 -4.40
C PHE A 42 -3.29 2.50 -5.24
N GLU A 43 -3.93 1.42 -5.74
CA GLU A 43 -5.15 1.53 -6.53
C GLU A 43 -5.97 0.22 -6.55
N ASN A 44 -7.28 0.32 -6.75
CA ASN A 44 -8.20 -0.82 -6.84
C ASN A 44 -8.96 -0.89 -8.17
N LEU A 45 -8.41 -0.34 -9.25
CA LEU A 45 -9.10 -0.25 -10.54
C LEU A 45 -9.45 -1.63 -11.14
N SER A 46 -8.63 -2.66 -10.87
CA SER A 46 -8.92 -4.03 -11.33
C SER A 46 -10.20 -4.54 -10.68
N THR A 47 -10.33 -4.41 -9.36
CA THR A 47 -11.53 -4.79 -8.61
C THR A 47 -12.77 -4.04 -9.10
N LEU A 48 -12.70 -2.71 -9.22
CA LEU A 48 -13.79 -1.88 -9.69
C LEU A 48 -14.24 -2.21 -11.12
N SER A 49 -13.32 -2.60 -11.99
CA SER A 49 -13.64 -2.99 -13.36
C SER A 49 -14.02 -4.47 -13.51
N GLY A 50 -14.24 -5.17 -12.39
CA GLY A 50 -14.60 -6.59 -12.38
C GLY A 50 -13.50 -7.52 -12.87
N GLN A 51 -12.23 -7.09 -12.78
CA GLN A 51 -11.09 -7.91 -13.17
C GLN A 51 -10.55 -8.67 -11.95
N PRO A 52 -10.11 -9.92 -12.13
CA PRO A 52 -9.43 -10.64 -11.06
C PRO A 52 -8.15 -9.91 -10.66
N VAL A 53 -7.86 -9.92 -9.35
CA VAL A 53 -6.58 -9.47 -8.82
C VAL A 53 -5.71 -10.70 -8.60
N LEU A 54 -4.73 -10.89 -9.46
CA LEU A 54 -3.77 -11.98 -9.37
C LEU A 54 -2.61 -11.55 -8.46
N ILE A 55 -2.25 -12.40 -7.50
CA ILE A 55 -1.22 -12.12 -6.52
C ILE A 55 0.03 -12.98 -6.66
N ASP A 56 0.11 -13.78 -7.74
CA ASP A 56 1.35 -14.42 -8.13
C ASP A 56 2.37 -13.38 -8.62
N LEU A 57 3.62 -13.61 -8.34
CA LEU A 57 4.67 -12.63 -8.60
C LEU A 57 4.79 -12.24 -10.09
N PRO A 58 4.75 -13.18 -11.06
CA PRO A 58 4.78 -12.82 -12.49
C PRO A 58 3.64 -11.88 -12.91
N SER A 59 2.42 -12.11 -12.43
CA SER A 59 1.27 -11.24 -12.74
C SER A 59 1.42 -9.85 -12.14
N ILE A 60 1.95 -9.75 -10.91
CA ILE A 60 2.21 -8.47 -10.26
C ILE A 60 3.34 -7.71 -10.98
N GLU A 61 4.45 -8.38 -11.32
CA GLU A 61 5.54 -7.77 -12.09
C GLU A 61 5.03 -7.20 -13.41
N GLN A 62 4.23 -7.97 -14.16
CA GLN A 62 3.65 -7.49 -15.42
C GLN A 62 2.80 -6.25 -15.19
N LYS A 63 1.87 -6.28 -14.23
CA LYS A 63 0.95 -5.18 -13.96
C LYS A 63 1.70 -3.92 -13.49
N VAL A 64 2.57 -4.06 -12.48
CA VAL A 64 3.17 -2.91 -11.78
C VAL A 64 4.39 -2.38 -12.53
N LEU A 65 5.28 -3.27 -12.99
CA LEU A 65 6.54 -2.85 -13.60
C LEU A 65 6.43 -2.54 -15.10
N HIS A 66 5.58 -3.28 -15.84
CA HIS A 66 5.49 -3.14 -17.31
C HIS A 66 4.24 -2.37 -17.77
N ASP A 67 3.07 -2.65 -17.19
CA ASP A 67 1.83 -2.05 -17.66
C ASP A 67 1.59 -0.62 -17.11
N GLY A 68 2.47 -0.11 -16.24
CA GLY A 68 2.34 1.23 -15.65
C GLY A 68 1.10 1.36 -14.77
N ARG A 69 0.81 0.30 -14.01
CA ARG A 69 -0.26 0.22 -13.04
C ARG A 69 0.32 0.30 -11.62
N GLY A 70 -0.57 0.47 -10.66
CA GLY A 70 -0.32 0.21 -9.26
C GLY A 70 -0.96 -1.10 -8.81
N GLY A 71 -1.30 -1.14 -7.54
CA GLY A 71 -2.01 -2.26 -6.92
C GLY A 71 -2.41 -1.91 -5.50
N TYR A 72 -2.97 -2.86 -4.77
CA TYR A 72 -3.28 -2.68 -3.36
C TYR A 72 -2.38 -3.56 -2.46
N CYS A 73 -2.69 -3.70 -1.17
CA CYS A 73 -1.76 -4.28 -0.20
C CYS A 73 -1.21 -5.67 -0.59
N TYR A 74 -2.04 -6.56 -1.15
CA TYR A 74 -1.62 -7.91 -1.54
C TYR A 74 -0.66 -7.91 -2.72
N GLU A 75 -0.75 -6.94 -3.62
CA GLU A 75 0.12 -6.81 -4.78
C GLU A 75 1.40 -6.05 -4.41
N LEU A 76 1.28 -4.82 -3.88
CA LEU A 76 2.42 -3.95 -3.61
C LEU A 76 3.35 -4.53 -2.54
N ASN A 77 2.80 -5.03 -1.41
CA ASN A 77 3.62 -5.63 -0.37
C ASN A 77 4.19 -7.00 -0.77
N ASN A 78 3.54 -7.75 -1.69
CA ASN A 78 4.13 -8.97 -2.22
C ASN A 78 5.34 -8.66 -3.11
N LEU A 79 5.19 -7.70 -4.02
CA LEU A 79 6.26 -7.27 -4.90
C LEU A 79 7.45 -6.70 -4.11
N PHE A 80 7.16 -5.90 -3.07
CA PHE A 80 8.18 -5.33 -2.19
C PHE A 80 8.91 -6.40 -1.36
N LEU A 81 8.18 -7.38 -0.82
CA LEU A 81 8.79 -8.51 -0.11
C LEU A 81 9.75 -9.28 -1.01
N ALA A 82 9.34 -9.56 -2.25
CA ALA A 82 10.20 -10.24 -3.22
C ALA A 82 11.47 -9.43 -3.55
N LEU A 83 11.36 -8.09 -3.64
CA LEU A 83 12.52 -7.21 -3.79
C LEU A 83 13.47 -7.32 -2.59
N LEU A 84 12.94 -7.23 -1.38
CA LEU A 84 13.74 -7.31 -0.15
C LEU A 84 14.50 -8.63 -0.08
N GLN A 85 13.83 -9.75 -0.36
CA GLN A 85 14.45 -11.09 -0.37
C GLN A 85 15.51 -11.21 -1.47
N ALA A 86 15.25 -10.69 -2.67
CA ALA A 86 16.22 -10.69 -3.77
C ALA A 86 17.46 -9.85 -3.47
N LEU A 87 17.35 -8.83 -2.61
CA LEU A 87 18.47 -8.03 -2.11
C LEU A 87 19.16 -8.61 -0.87
N GLY A 88 18.70 -9.76 -0.35
CA GLY A 88 19.31 -10.45 0.77
C GLY A 88 18.84 -9.98 2.16
N PHE A 89 17.73 -9.26 2.26
CA PHE A 89 17.12 -9.00 3.56
C PHE A 89 16.44 -10.25 4.12
N ASP A 90 16.58 -10.48 5.43
CA ASP A 90 15.75 -11.45 6.16
C ASP A 90 14.35 -10.88 6.34
N ALA A 91 13.46 -11.20 5.40
CA ALA A 91 12.12 -10.63 5.32
C ALA A 91 11.07 -11.71 5.07
N ARG A 92 9.89 -11.55 5.72
CA ARG A 92 8.73 -12.42 5.52
C ARG A 92 7.43 -11.63 5.59
N GLY A 93 6.39 -12.16 4.94
CA GLY A 93 5.04 -11.60 5.00
C GLY A 93 4.35 -11.89 6.33
N ILE A 94 3.52 -10.95 6.74
CA ILE A 94 2.57 -11.06 7.86
C ILE A 94 1.24 -10.41 7.46
N THR A 95 0.21 -10.59 8.28
CA THR A 95 -1.13 -10.03 8.02
C THR A 95 -1.63 -9.17 9.16
N GLY A 96 -2.46 -8.18 8.82
CA GLY A 96 -3.11 -7.27 9.75
C GLY A 96 -4.62 -7.15 9.53
N ARG A 97 -5.28 -6.57 10.54
CA ARG A 97 -6.69 -6.19 10.57
C ARG A 97 -6.78 -4.68 10.49
N VAL A 98 -7.31 -4.16 9.39
CA VAL A 98 -7.49 -2.71 9.23
C VAL A 98 -8.58 -2.23 10.18
N VAL A 99 -8.22 -1.32 11.08
CA VAL A 99 -9.15 -0.70 12.06
C VAL A 99 -9.26 0.81 11.88
N MET A 100 -8.61 1.36 10.87
CA MET A 100 -8.70 2.79 10.53
C MET A 100 -10.15 3.18 10.27
N GLY A 101 -10.64 4.19 11.00
CA GLY A 101 -12.03 4.65 10.90
C GLY A 101 -13.06 3.76 11.60
N GLN A 102 -12.64 2.69 12.28
CA GLN A 102 -13.51 1.85 13.10
C GLN A 102 -13.55 2.34 14.55
N PRO A 103 -14.61 2.02 15.31
CA PRO A 103 -14.64 2.23 16.76
C PRO A 103 -13.44 1.55 17.45
N GLU A 104 -12.99 2.11 18.57
CA GLU A 104 -11.92 1.49 19.35
C GLU A 104 -12.34 0.10 19.84
N GLY A 105 -11.42 -0.87 19.73
CA GLY A 105 -11.69 -2.27 20.07
C GLY A 105 -12.45 -3.07 18.99
N ALA A 106 -12.74 -2.49 17.83
CA ALA A 106 -13.38 -3.22 16.73
C ALA A 106 -12.47 -4.34 16.20
N TRP A 107 -13.08 -5.49 15.94
CA TRP A 107 -12.44 -6.62 15.27
C TRP A 107 -12.87 -6.68 13.81
N THR A 108 -11.88 -6.63 12.91
CA THR A 108 -12.08 -6.73 11.45
C THR A 108 -11.43 -7.99 10.90
N ALA A 109 -11.70 -8.33 9.65
CA ALA A 109 -11.03 -9.46 9.00
C ALA A 109 -9.53 -9.19 8.80
N ARG A 110 -8.71 -10.24 8.70
CA ARG A 110 -7.29 -10.16 8.33
C ARG A 110 -7.17 -9.91 6.82
N THR A 111 -7.26 -8.68 6.41
CA THR A 111 -7.34 -8.29 5.00
C THR A 111 -6.23 -7.36 4.56
N HIS A 112 -5.21 -7.18 5.40
CA HIS A 112 -4.04 -6.36 5.06
C HIS A 112 -2.78 -7.21 5.10
N ARG A 113 -1.95 -7.10 4.07
CA ARG A 113 -0.62 -7.73 3.98
C ARG A 113 0.45 -6.66 4.20
N LEU A 114 1.45 -6.99 5.03
CA LEU A 114 2.65 -6.20 5.25
C LEU A 114 3.83 -7.15 5.46
N SER A 115 5.03 -6.63 5.74
CA SER A 115 6.22 -7.48 5.93
C SER A 115 6.95 -7.18 7.24
N LEU A 116 7.50 -8.22 7.84
CA LEU A 116 8.48 -8.17 8.93
C LEU A 116 9.88 -8.35 8.34
N VAL A 117 10.80 -7.48 8.74
CA VAL A 117 12.22 -7.52 8.35
C VAL A 117 13.07 -7.62 9.60
N THR A 118 14.03 -8.56 9.63
CA THR A 118 15.05 -8.63 10.68
C THR A 118 16.38 -8.16 10.12
N LEU A 119 16.97 -7.16 10.74
CA LEU A 119 18.25 -6.60 10.32
C LEU A 119 19.12 -6.36 11.56
N ASP A 120 20.30 -6.99 11.61
CA ASP A 120 21.23 -6.91 12.73
C ASP A 120 20.58 -7.23 14.10
N GLY A 121 19.64 -8.19 14.11
CA GLY A 121 18.90 -8.60 15.30
C GLY A 121 17.75 -7.66 15.69
N VAL A 122 17.52 -6.55 14.98
CA VAL A 122 16.42 -5.62 15.20
C VAL A 122 15.28 -5.94 14.23
N ARG A 123 14.03 -5.93 14.75
CA ARG A 123 12.83 -6.21 13.95
C ARG A 123 12.16 -4.92 13.49
N TYR A 124 11.81 -4.89 12.21
CA TYR A 124 11.10 -3.76 11.59
C TYR A 124 9.85 -4.27 10.88
N ILE A 125 8.77 -3.51 10.89
CA ILE A 125 7.70 -3.68 9.92
C ILE A 125 7.94 -2.75 8.74
N THR A 126 7.62 -3.24 7.53
CA THR A 126 7.58 -2.48 6.29
C THR A 126 6.21 -2.63 5.65
N ASP A 127 5.67 -1.54 5.15
CA ASP A 127 4.38 -1.51 4.48
C ASP A 127 4.40 -0.45 3.38
N VAL A 128 4.17 -0.88 2.15
CA VAL A 128 4.11 -0.01 0.97
C VAL A 128 2.72 -0.01 0.32
N GLY A 129 1.76 -0.67 0.97
CA GLY A 129 0.44 -0.94 0.40
C GLY A 129 -0.75 -0.55 1.29
N PHE A 130 -0.60 0.37 2.24
CA PHE A 130 -1.71 0.80 3.11
C PHE A 130 -2.53 1.98 2.51
N GLY A 131 -2.24 2.38 1.30
CA GLY A 131 -2.95 3.47 0.66
C GLY A 131 -2.55 4.85 1.19
N GLY A 132 -3.54 5.72 1.46
CA GLY A 132 -3.27 7.11 1.83
C GLY A 132 -2.54 7.32 3.17
N MET A 133 -2.54 6.32 4.05
CA MET A 133 -1.84 6.38 5.34
C MET A 133 -0.69 5.38 5.43
N VAL A 134 -0.04 5.11 4.29
CA VAL A 134 1.11 4.22 4.21
C VAL A 134 2.32 4.82 4.94
N PRO A 135 3.03 4.06 5.81
CA PRO A 135 4.28 4.51 6.40
C PRO A 135 5.35 4.71 5.30
N THR A 136 6.02 5.85 5.31
CA THR A 136 7.07 6.17 4.33
C THR A 136 8.48 5.77 4.76
N ALA A 137 8.59 5.07 5.91
CA ALA A 137 9.83 4.47 6.41
C ALA A 137 9.53 3.18 7.16
N PRO A 138 10.51 2.24 7.26
CA PRO A 138 10.37 1.07 8.11
C PRO A 138 10.25 1.50 9.57
N LEU A 139 9.41 0.81 10.32
CA LEU A 139 9.16 1.11 11.72
C LEU A 139 9.74 0.00 12.61
N MET A 140 10.57 0.38 13.57
CA MET A 140 11.10 -0.55 14.56
C MET A 140 9.95 -1.13 15.38
N LEU A 141 9.90 -2.47 15.47
CA LEU A 141 8.80 -3.16 16.12
C LEU A 141 8.84 -3.06 17.65
N ASP A 142 10.03 -3.19 18.21
CA ASP A 142 10.22 -3.40 19.65
C ASP A 142 10.44 -2.09 20.43
N THR A 143 9.78 -1.02 20.02
CA THR A 143 9.79 0.26 20.74
C THR A 143 8.40 0.92 20.74
N PRO A 144 7.90 1.39 21.89
CA PRO A 144 6.66 2.15 21.97
C PRO A 144 6.85 3.63 21.61
N ALA A 145 8.10 4.07 21.40
CA ALA A 145 8.41 5.46 21.11
C ALA A 145 7.79 5.91 19.77
N GLU A 146 7.52 7.21 19.67
CA GLU A 146 7.20 7.86 18.40
C GLU A 146 8.36 7.71 17.43
N GLN A 147 8.04 7.32 16.19
CA GLN A 147 9.00 7.12 15.11
C GLN A 147 8.66 8.08 13.96
N LEU A 148 9.57 8.98 13.69
CA LEU A 148 9.43 9.96 12.61
C LEU A 148 9.64 9.27 11.26
N THR A 149 8.80 9.60 10.30
CA THR A 149 8.96 9.22 8.89
C THR A 149 9.05 10.49 8.03
N PRO A 150 9.42 10.38 6.76
CA PRO A 150 9.33 11.49 5.81
C PRO A 150 7.92 12.07 5.62
N HIS A 151 6.92 11.53 6.28
CA HIS A 151 5.54 12.02 6.30
C HIS A 151 4.98 12.06 7.73
N GLU A 152 3.92 11.31 8.08
CA GLU A 152 3.40 11.29 9.44
C GLU A 152 4.33 10.55 10.41
N PRO A 153 4.36 10.94 11.70
CA PRO A 153 4.92 10.10 12.76
C PRO A 153 4.03 8.87 13.02
N TYR A 154 4.67 7.76 13.38
CA TYR A 154 4.01 6.52 13.76
C TYR A 154 4.50 6.01 15.10
N ARG A 155 3.71 5.15 15.75
CA ARG A 155 4.14 4.33 16.88
C ARG A 155 3.50 2.95 16.81
N ILE A 156 4.17 1.97 17.42
CA ILE A 156 3.69 0.60 17.53
C ILE A 156 3.41 0.32 19.00
N GLU A 157 2.18 -0.01 19.33
CA GLU A 157 1.78 -0.39 20.68
C GLU A 157 1.70 -1.91 20.75
N GLN A 158 2.44 -2.53 21.68
CA GLN A 158 2.41 -3.97 21.91
C GLN A 158 1.30 -4.32 22.89
N HIS A 159 0.57 -5.38 22.63
CA HIS A 159 -0.48 -5.98 23.45
C HIS A 159 -0.19 -7.46 23.69
N GLU A 160 -0.99 -8.11 24.51
CA GLU A 160 -0.87 -9.55 24.78
C GLU A 160 -0.97 -10.38 23.49
N ASP A 161 -1.90 -10.02 22.61
CA ASP A 161 -2.23 -10.77 21.38
C ASP A 161 -1.56 -10.19 20.11
N GLY A 162 -0.66 -9.22 20.21
CA GLY A 162 0.00 -8.61 19.04
C GLY A 162 0.35 -7.14 19.18
N TYR A 163 0.14 -6.40 18.10
CA TYR A 163 0.60 -5.01 17.95
C TYR A 163 -0.48 -4.16 17.28
N THR A 164 -0.55 -2.89 17.65
CA THR A 164 -1.35 -1.87 16.93
C THR A 164 -0.42 -0.82 16.35
N LEU A 165 -0.49 -0.61 15.03
CA LEU A 165 0.12 0.56 14.41
C LEU A 165 -0.80 1.76 14.57
N ARG A 166 -0.23 2.88 15.06
CA ARG A 166 -0.91 4.18 15.10
C ARG A 166 -0.14 5.23 14.31
N ALA A 167 -0.86 6.10 13.62
CA ALA A 167 -0.34 7.30 12.97
C ALA A 167 -0.76 8.55 13.75
N ASN A 168 0.13 9.53 13.83
CA ASN A 168 -0.20 10.85 14.37
C ASN A 168 -0.72 11.73 13.22
N VAL A 169 -2.01 12.01 13.23
CA VAL A 169 -2.66 12.82 12.20
C VAL A 169 -3.19 14.10 12.82
N GLY A 170 -2.51 15.20 12.56
CA GLY A 170 -2.92 16.50 13.11
C GLY A 170 -2.85 16.59 14.66
N GLY A 171 -1.93 15.87 15.27
CA GLY A 171 -1.77 15.82 16.74
C GLY A 171 -2.57 14.69 17.43
N GLU A 172 -3.39 13.95 16.68
CA GLU A 172 -4.19 12.84 17.20
C GLU A 172 -3.62 11.48 16.77
N TRP A 173 -3.43 10.57 17.74
CA TRP A 173 -3.03 9.20 17.48
C TRP A 173 -4.23 8.34 17.05
N ARG A 174 -4.22 7.89 15.81
CA ARG A 174 -5.29 7.07 15.21
C ARG A 174 -4.77 5.67 14.91
N ALA A 175 -5.54 4.66 15.28
CA ALA A 175 -5.22 3.28 14.95
C ALA A 175 -5.39 3.04 13.44
N MET A 176 -4.39 2.42 12.82
CA MET A 176 -4.38 2.05 11.41
C MET A 176 -4.76 0.58 11.23
N TYR A 177 -3.99 -0.30 11.83
CA TYR A 177 -4.26 -1.74 11.82
C TYR A 177 -3.66 -2.44 13.03
N ILE A 178 -4.24 -3.59 13.36
CA ILE A 178 -3.75 -4.53 14.39
C ILE A 178 -3.12 -5.71 13.65
N PHE A 179 -1.98 -6.19 14.12
CA PHE A 179 -1.28 -7.32 13.52
C PHE A 179 -0.58 -8.16 14.58
N ASP A 180 -0.23 -9.38 14.21
CA ASP A 180 0.65 -10.26 14.98
C ASP A 180 1.78 -10.79 14.10
N LEU A 181 2.67 -11.59 14.68
CA LEU A 181 3.82 -12.14 13.99
C LEU A 181 3.60 -13.58 13.52
N GLN A 182 2.35 -14.06 13.52
CA GLN A 182 2.04 -15.39 13.03
C GLN A 182 2.48 -15.54 11.58
N ARG A 183 3.17 -16.64 11.28
CA ARG A 183 3.54 -17.00 9.91
C ARG A 183 2.27 -17.21 9.09
N GLN A 184 2.28 -16.70 7.88
CA GLN A 184 1.23 -16.86 6.89
C GLN A 184 1.77 -17.66 5.71
N GLU A 185 0.92 -18.50 5.14
CA GLU A 185 1.21 -19.25 3.92
C GLU A 185 0.53 -18.57 2.72
N ASP A 186 0.93 -18.91 1.51
CA ASP A 186 0.40 -18.27 0.28
C ASP A 186 -1.13 -18.40 0.17
N ILE A 187 -1.68 -19.52 0.66
CA ILE A 187 -3.14 -19.73 0.66
C ILE A 187 -3.88 -18.74 1.57
N ASP A 188 -3.28 -18.31 2.68
CA ASP A 188 -3.89 -17.34 3.59
C ASP A 188 -4.02 -15.98 2.90
N TYR A 189 -2.99 -15.58 2.16
CA TYR A 189 -3.05 -14.37 1.32
C TYR A 189 -4.05 -14.49 0.19
N ALA A 190 -4.17 -15.66 -0.44
CA ALA A 190 -5.14 -15.89 -1.50
C ALA A 190 -6.59 -15.76 -0.99
N VAL A 191 -6.90 -16.28 0.19
CA VAL A 191 -8.22 -16.15 0.84
C VAL A 191 -8.53 -14.69 1.18
N GLY A 192 -7.57 -13.97 1.78
CA GLY A 192 -7.74 -12.55 2.09
C GLY A 192 -7.92 -11.69 0.83
N ASN A 193 -7.11 -11.93 -0.20
CA ASN A 193 -7.20 -11.28 -1.50
C ASN A 193 -8.56 -11.53 -2.16
N TRP A 194 -9.03 -12.78 -2.16
CA TRP A 194 -10.34 -13.12 -2.71
C TRP A 194 -11.46 -12.35 -2.01
N TYR A 195 -11.45 -12.31 -0.66
CA TYR A 195 -12.43 -11.54 0.10
C TYR A 195 -12.41 -10.06 -0.28
N VAL A 196 -11.22 -9.43 -0.26
CA VAL A 196 -11.07 -7.99 -0.54
C VAL A 196 -11.49 -7.64 -1.97
N SER A 197 -11.14 -8.48 -2.94
CA SER A 197 -11.37 -8.18 -4.37
C SER A 197 -12.77 -8.54 -4.86
N THR A 198 -13.51 -9.44 -4.18
CA THR A 198 -14.74 -10.01 -4.72
C THR A 198 -15.95 -9.92 -3.80
N HIS A 199 -15.74 -9.79 -2.46
CA HIS A 199 -16.87 -9.76 -1.56
C HIS A 199 -17.72 -8.50 -1.78
N PRO A 200 -19.07 -8.62 -1.91
CA PRO A 200 -19.95 -7.49 -2.21
C PRO A 200 -19.89 -6.35 -1.18
N GLU A 201 -19.54 -6.68 0.08
CA GLU A 201 -19.41 -5.68 1.14
C GLU A 201 -18.00 -5.11 1.28
N SER A 202 -17.06 -5.56 0.47
CA SER A 202 -15.73 -4.97 0.43
C SER A 202 -15.80 -3.53 -0.09
N SER A 203 -15.18 -2.60 0.64
CA SER A 203 -15.03 -1.21 0.17
C SER A 203 -14.28 -1.13 -1.16
N PHE A 204 -13.36 -2.07 -1.41
CA PHE A 204 -12.60 -2.15 -2.67
C PHE A 204 -13.47 -2.49 -3.89
N ALA A 205 -14.58 -3.19 -3.68
CA ALA A 205 -15.54 -3.49 -4.74
C ALA A 205 -16.54 -2.35 -5.00
N ARG A 206 -16.67 -1.40 -4.05
CA ARG A 206 -17.71 -0.37 -4.08
C ARG A 206 -17.20 1.07 -4.18
N GLN A 207 -15.94 1.32 -3.92
CA GLN A 207 -15.36 2.66 -3.88
C GLN A 207 -14.07 2.71 -4.68
N LEU A 208 -13.85 3.81 -5.40
CA LEU A 208 -12.56 4.11 -5.99
C LEU A 208 -11.61 4.58 -4.89
N MET A 209 -10.50 3.89 -4.74
CA MET A 209 -9.46 4.25 -3.80
C MET A 209 -8.12 4.30 -4.50
N VAL A 210 -7.53 5.48 -4.58
CA VAL A 210 -6.21 5.70 -5.17
C VAL A 210 -5.38 6.57 -4.23
N ALA A 211 -4.13 6.20 -4.02
CA ALA A 211 -3.19 7.00 -3.24
C ALA A 211 -1.77 6.89 -3.80
N ARG A 212 -0.99 7.96 -3.66
CA ARG A 212 0.43 7.99 -3.97
C ARG A 212 1.12 8.90 -2.97
N THR A 213 2.18 8.39 -2.34
CA THR A 213 2.85 9.11 -1.24
C THR A 213 4.35 9.17 -1.50
N GLY A 214 4.88 10.38 -1.58
CA GLY A 214 6.32 10.64 -1.71
C GLY A 214 6.84 11.47 -0.55
N GLU A 215 8.08 11.90 -0.66
CA GLU A 215 8.73 12.70 0.37
C GLU A 215 7.99 14.04 0.57
N GLY A 216 7.41 14.23 1.74
CA GLY A 216 6.71 15.46 2.11
C GLY A 216 5.36 15.70 1.43
N TRP A 217 4.86 14.78 0.62
CA TRP A 217 3.56 14.92 -0.03
C TRP A 217 2.80 13.60 -0.12
N ARG A 218 1.48 13.70 -0.09
CA ARG A 218 0.54 12.60 -0.34
C ARG A 218 -0.61 13.10 -1.19
N ARG A 219 -1.01 12.30 -2.17
CA ARG A 219 -2.20 12.48 -2.99
C ARG A 219 -3.16 11.32 -2.75
N THR A 220 -4.44 11.64 -2.61
CA THR A 220 -5.50 10.63 -2.46
C THR A 220 -6.67 10.98 -3.34
N LEU A 221 -7.33 9.96 -3.87
CA LEU A 221 -8.59 10.07 -4.60
C LEU A 221 -9.52 8.97 -4.09
N ASN A 222 -10.61 9.37 -3.43
CA ASN A 222 -11.65 8.48 -2.96
C ASN A 222 -12.96 8.85 -3.65
N ASN A 223 -13.44 8.00 -4.54
CA ASN A 223 -14.51 8.34 -5.48
C ASN A 223 -14.14 9.65 -6.20
N GLY A 224 -14.95 10.72 -6.03
CA GLY A 224 -14.64 12.05 -6.57
C GLY A 224 -13.85 12.98 -5.65
N SER A 225 -13.57 12.57 -4.41
CA SER A 225 -12.83 13.43 -3.45
C SER A 225 -11.32 13.32 -3.70
N PHE A 226 -10.75 14.34 -4.34
CA PHE A 226 -9.31 14.47 -4.57
C PHE A 226 -8.68 15.36 -3.52
N ALA A 227 -7.57 14.93 -2.93
CA ALA A 227 -6.80 15.70 -1.96
C ALA A 227 -5.30 15.63 -2.18
N ILE A 228 -4.62 16.75 -1.93
CA ILE A 228 -3.16 16.85 -1.88
C ILE A 228 -2.80 17.33 -0.47
N HIS A 229 -2.03 16.52 0.22
CA HIS A 229 -1.47 16.86 1.51
C HIS A 229 0.03 17.09 1.39
N ARG A 230 0.52 18.21 1.90
CA ARG A 230 1.96 18.53 2.00
C ARG A 230 2.30 18.81 3.45
N ILE A 231 3.44 18.32 3.91
CA ILE A 231 3.90 18.56 5.28
C ILE A 231 4.05 20.07 5.50
N GLY A 232 3.51 20.55 6.63
CA GLY A 232 3.58 21.96 7.00
C GLY A 232 2.59 22.87 6.26
N SER A 233 1.69 22.31 5.47
CA SER A 233 0.67 23.07 4.72
C SER A 233 -0.74 22.53 5.02
N GLU A 234 -1.75 23.35 4.79
CA GLU A 234 -3.13 22.89 4.80
C GLU A 234 -3.38 21.90 3.65
N THR A 235 -4.24 20.91 3.89
CA THR A 235 -4.63 19.95 2.87
C THR A 235 -5.52 20.60 1.82
N GLU A 236 -5.07 20.65 0.59
CA GLU A 236 -5.88 21.04 -0.55
C GLU A 236 -6.90 19.93 -0.85
N ARG A 237 -8.17 20.27 -0.93
CA ARG A 237 -9.25 19.32 -1.23
C ARG A 237 -10.18 19.89 -2.31
N ARG A 238 -10.61 19.03 -3.23
CA ARG A 238 -11.64 19.38 -4.20
C ARG A 238 -12.50 18.17 -4.56
N GLN A 239 -13.75 18.39 -4.87
CA GLN A 239 -14.65 17.38 -5.40
C GLN A 239 -14.59 17.40 -6.93
N VAL A 240 -14.28 16.25 -7.50
CA VAL A 240 -14.26 16.00 -8.95
C VAL A 240 -15.59 15.35 -9.31
N THR A 241 -16.35 16.00 -10.18
CA THR A 241 -17.68 15.55 -10.62
C THR A 241 -17.71 15.21 -12.11
N ASP A 242 -16.63 15.48 -12.81
CA ASP A 242 -16.44 15.17 -14.23
C ASP A 242 -15.54 13.95 -14.41
N VAL A 243 -16.00 12.98 -15.22
CA VAL A 243 -15.29 11.72 -15.46
C VAL A 243 -14.00 11.92 -16.24
N ASP A 244 -13.97 12.84 -17.21
CA ASP A 244 -12.78 13.12 -18.01
C ASP A 244 -11.69 13.73 -17.13
N GLU A 245 -12.06 14.64 -16.25
CA GLU A 245 -11.15 15.20 -15.25
C GLU A 245 -10.61 14.10 -14.34
N LEU A 246 -11.47 13.23 -13.79
CA LEU A 246 -11.03 12.15 -12.91
C LEU A 246 -10.08 11.18 -13.62
N MET A 247 -10.39 10.79 -14.84
CA MET A 247 -9.52 9.96 -15.67
C MET A 247 -8.19 10.64 -15.99
N GLY A 248 -8.21 11.97 -16.15
CA GLY A 248 -7.01 12.82 -16.26
C GLY A 248 -6.14 12.73 -15.02
N LEU A 249 -6.73 12.86 -13.82
CA LEU A 249 -6.02 12.77 -12.54
C LEU A 249 -5.34 11.41 -12.33
N LEU A 250 -5.99 10.31 -12.71
CA LEU A 250 -5.37 8.98 -12.62
C LEU A 250 -4.05 8.92 -13.39
N ARG A 251 -3.97 9.61 -14.53
CA ARG A 251 -2.74 9.66 -15.34
C ARG A 251 -1.73 10.67 -14.82
N SER A 252 -2.17 11.92 -14.56
CA SER A 252 -1.25 13.03 -14.26
C SER A 252 -0.75 13.05 -12.81
N GLU A 253 -1.61 12.74 -11.84
CA GLU A 253 -1.29 12.84 -10.42
C GLU A 253 -0.85 11.50 -9.82
N PHE A 254 -1.38 10.39 -10.35
CA PHE A 254 -1.09 9.06 -9.84
C PHE A 254 -0.20 8.23 -10.76
N ASP A 255 0.12 8.71 -11.98
CA ASP A 255 0.95 8.00 -12.96
C ASP A 255 0.43 6.61 -13.33
N ILE A 256 -0.89 6.49 -13.46
CA ILE A 256 -1.56 5.23 -13.79
C ILE A 256 -1.90 5.18 -15.28
N ARG A 257 -1.44 4.17 -16.00
CA ARG A 257 -1.98 3.81 -17.32
C ARG A 257 -3.32 3.13 -17.11
N VAL A 258 -4.38 3.86 -17.43
CA VAL A 258 -5.75 3.39 -17.14
C VAL A 258 -6.12 2.20 -18.03
N PRO A 259 -6.46 1.03 -17.45
CA PRO A 259 -6.85 -0.14 -18.22
C PRO A 259 -8.33 -0.05 -18.60
N ARG A 260 -8.72 -0.75 -19.68
CA ARG A 260 -10.13 -0.94 -20.07
C ARG A 260 -10.98 0.32 -19.89
N GLU A 261 -10.51 1.42 -20.38
CA GLU A 261 -11.03 2.77 -20.14
C GLU A 261 -12.57 2.86 -20.20
N ALA A 262 -13.20 2.30 -21.22
CA ALA A 262 -14.65 2.38 -21.38
C ALA A 262 -15.46 1.67 -20.27
N ALA A 263 -14.95 0.56 -19.71
CA ALA A 263 -15.61 -0.13 -18.59
C ALA A 263 -15.45 0.65 -17.30
N LEU A 264 -14.23 1.12 -17.04
CA LEU A 264 -13.91 1.88 -15.85
C LEU A 264 -14.65 3.22 -15.82
N ARG A 265 -14.77 3.94 -16.94
CA ARG A 265 -15.54 5.18 -17.04
C ARG A 265 -16.97 5.00 -16.56
N ARG A 266 -17.67 3.95 -17.02
CA ARG A 266 -19.06 3.68 -16.59
C ARG A 266 -19.18 3.45 -15.08
N VAL A 267 -18.22 2.77 -14.47
CA VAL A 267 -18.20 2.56 -13.03
C VAL A 267 -17.95 3.88 -12.29
N ILE A 268 -16.98 4.66 -12.73
CA ILE A 268 -16.64 5.96 -12.13
C ILE A 268 -17.81 6.94 -12.25
N GLU A 269 -18.51 7.00 -13.39
CA GLU A 269 -19.73 7.81 -13.56
C GLU A 269 -20.76 7.51 -12.47
N GLY A 270 -20.99 6.22 -12.20
CA GLY A 270 -21.90 5.80 -11.14
C GLY A 270 -21.43 6.19 -9.73
N LEU A 271 -20.10 6.21 -9.48
CA LEU A 271 -19.54 6.55 -8.17
C LEU A 271 -19.55 8.06 -7.87
N ILE A 272 -19.26 8.90 -8.87
CA ILE A 272 -19.20 10.37 -8.67
C ILE A 272 -20.59 11.05 -8.70
N GLN A 273 -21.62 10.37 -9.22
CA GLN A 273 -23.00 10.86 -9.23
C GLN A 273 -23.77 10.50 -7.96
N GLN A 274 -23.23 9.62 -7.11
CA GLN A 274 -23.85 9.31 -5.82
C GLN A 274 -23.58 10.48 -4.85
N PRO A 275 -24.61 11.01 -4.19
CA PRO A 275 -24.48 12.14 -3.27
C PRO A 275 -23.70 11.80 -2.01
#